data_403da19a2aee8635a49204861bd5e744
#
_entry.id   403da19a2aee8635a49204861bd5e744
#
_cell.length_a   1.000
_cell.length_b   1.000
_cell.length_c   1.000
_cell.angle_alpha   90.00
_cell.angle_beta   90.00
_cell.angle_gamma   90.00
#
_symmetry.space_group_name_H-M   'P 1'
#
loop_
_entity.id
_entity.type
_entity.pdbx_description
1 polymer ?
#
loop_
_entity_poly.entity_id
_entity_poly.type
_entity_poly.pdbx_seq_one_letter_code
_entity_poly.pdbx_strand_id
1 'polypeptide(L)'
;MLRAEGLAAFRGERLVFRDLGFAVPAGGALVLAGPNGSGKSTLLRVLAGLGRLAAGQLLWDGADALDDPAHHARRVCYVGHLDAVKPGLTVEENLRFTPGHPKGDVRRALEVLGLAALADLPARMLSAGQKRRLALSRLALSVAPLWLLDEPTLGLDSQAIARFGALLSAHRSAGGIVVAATHVPLPIGDVTELRLG
;
A
#
# COMPACT_ATOMS: atom_id res chain seq x y z
N MET A 1 -3.33 -16.13 -3.08
CA MET A 1 -2.37 -15.81 -4.17
C MET A 1 -2.98 -14.72 -5.05
N LEU A 2 -2.25 -13.65 -5.29
CA LEU A 2 -2.62 -12.61 -6.25
C LEU A 2 -2.01 -12.94 -7.62
N ARG A 3 -2.80 -12.92 -8.69
CA ARG A 3 -2.33 -13.17 -10.05
C ARG A 3 -2.93 -12.15 -11.02
N ALA A 4 -2.12 -11.69 -11.93
CA ALA A 4 -2.52 -10.79 -13.02
C ALA A 4 -2.25 -11.48 -14.36
N GLU A 5 -3.20 -11.43 -15.28
CA GLU A 5 -3.11 -12.05 -16.59
C GLU A 5 -3.49 -11.06 -17.68
N GLY A 6 -2.53 -10.73 -18.53
CA GLY A 6 -2.73 -9.89 -19.71
C GLY A 6 -3.29 -8.49 -19.41
N LEU A 7 -2.95 -7.90 -18.24
CA LEU A 7 -3.49 -6.61 -17.84
C LEU A 7 -3.11 -5.51 -18.81
N ALA A 8 -4.09 -4.69 -19.20
CA ALA A 8 -3.88 -3.43 -19.89
C ALA A 8 -4.65 -2.30 -19.21
N ALA A 9 -4.07 -1.10 -19.19
CA ALA A 9 -4.73 0.06 -18.63
C ALA A 9 -4.35 1.36 -19.34
N PHE A 10 -5.29 2.29 -19.36
CA PHE A 10 -5.12 3.64 -19.88
C PHE A 10 -5.08 4.67 -18.75
N ARG A 11 -4.38 5.77 -19.00
CA ARG A 11 -4.47 7.01 -18.22
C ARG A 11 -4.87 8.14 -19.16
N GLY A 12 -6.15 8.54 -19.11
CA GLY A 12 -6.76 9.30 -20.20
C GLY A 12 -6.73 8.47 -21.49
N GLU A 13 -6.22 9.04 -22.56
CA GLU A 13 -6.12 8.39 -23.88
C GLU A 13 -4.79 7.63 -24.06
N ARG A 14 -3.85 7.74 -23.12
CA ARG A 14 -2.55 7.09 -23.21
C ARG A 14 -2.60 5.67 -22.63
N LEU A 15 -2.24 4.69 -23.45
CA LEU A 15 -1.96 3.34 -23.00
C LEU A 15 -0.71 3.36 -22.08
N VAL A 16 -0.84 2.86 -20.86
CA VAL A 16 0.22 2.89 -19.85
C VAL A 16 0.98 1.58 -19.81
N PHE A 17 0.27 0.47 -19.85
CA PHE A 17 0.83 -0.88 -19.97
C PHE A 17 -0.17 -1.80 -20.69
N ARG A 18 0.37 -2.84 -21.32
CA ARG A 18 -0.40 -3.90 -21.98
C ARG A 18 0.26 -5.25 -21.73
N ASP A 19 -0.57 -6.29 -21.81
CA ASP A 19 -0.14 -7.69 -21.69
C ASP A 19 0.73 -7.95 -20.44
N LEU A 20 0.40 -7.27 -19.32
CA LEU A 20 1.14 -7.38 -18.09
C LEU A 20 0.66 -8.59 -17.28
N GLY A 21 1.58 -9.50 -16.97
CA GLY A 21 1.32 -10.68 -16.16
C GLY A 21 2.30 -10.83 -15.01
N PHE A 22 1.80 -11.26 -13.86
CA PHE A 22 2.62 -11.63 -12.69
C PHE A 22 1.80 -12.49 -11.71
N ALA A 23 2.51 -13.14 -10.80
CA ALA A 23 1.89 -13.86 -9.69
C ALA A 23 2.66 -13.60 -8.39
N VAL A 24 1.93 -13.38 -7.29
CA VAL A 24 2.50 -13.16 -5.97
C VAL A 24 1.85 -14.16 -5.00
N PRO A 25 2.62 -15.11 -4.46
CA PRO A 25 2.10 -16.07 -3.49
C PRO A 25 1.78 -15.40 -2.15
N ALA A 26 1.07 -16.12 -1.28
CA ALA A 26 0.90 -15.71 0.12
C ALA A 26 2.28 -15.50 0.78
N GLY A 27 2.43 -14.44 1.56
CA GLY A 27 3.71 -14.01 2.14
C GLY A 27 4.68 -13.37 1.15
N GLY A 28 4.31 -13.27 -0.15
CA GLY A 28 5.17 -12.71 -1.19
C GLY A 28 5.22 -11.16 -1.17
N ALA A 29 6.28 -10.64 -1.80
CA ALA A 29 6.41 -9.20 -2.06
C ALA A 29 6.79 -8.95 -3.52
N LEU A 30 6.10 -8.01 -4.17
CA LEU A 30 6.36 -7.56 -5.53
C LEU A 30 6.75 -6.09 -5.52
N VAL A 31 7.91 -5.79 -6.07
CA VAL A 31 8.39 -4.41 -6.28
C VAL A 31 8.17 -4.01 -7.73
N LEU A 32 7.44 -2.93 -7.93
CA LEU A 32 7.24 -2.32 -9.24
C LEU A 32 8.38 -1.35 -9.51
N ALA A 33 9.25 -1.68 -10.45
CA ALA A 33 10.37 -0.88 -10.89
C ALA A 33 10.09 -0.21 -12.24
N GLY A 34 10.82 0.85 -12.56
CA GLY A 34 10.72 1.56 -13.84
C GLY A 34 10.78 3.07 -13.67
N PRO A 35 10.97 3.83 -14.76
CA PRO A 35 11.09 5.28 -14.71
C PRO A 35 9.80 5.96 -14.23
N ASN A 36 9.90 7.26 -13.91
CA ASN A 36 8.71 8.05 -13.60
C ASN A 36 7.76 8.09 -14.82
N GLY A 37 6.48 7.91 -14.56
CA GLY A 37 5.47 7.85 -15.62
C GLY A 37 5.30 6.49 -16.33
N SER A 38 6.05 5.44 -15.91
CA SER A 38 5.92 4.09 -16.49
C SER A 38 4.63 3.35 -16.10
N GLY A 39 3.82 3.92 -15.19
CA GLY A 39 2.53 3.33 -14.83
C GLY A 39 2.47 2.63 -13.48
N LYS A 40 3.53 2.68 -12.65
CA LYS A 40 3.56 2.03 -11.33
C LYS A 40 2.35 2.38 -10.46
N SER A 41 2.10 3.67 -10.24
CA SER A 41 0.93 4.14 -9.47
C SER A 41 -0.41 3.81 -10.15
N THR A 42 -0.43 3.77 -11.50
CA THR A 42 -1.62 3.33 -12.24
C THR A 42 -1.90 1.86 -11.97
N LEU A 43 -0.87 1.01 -12.01
CA LEU A 43 -1.01 -0.41 -11.68
C LEU A 43 -1.47 -0.60 -10.23
N LEU A 44 -0.84 0.08 -9.25
CA LEU A 44 -1.30 0.02 -7.86
C LEU A 44 -2.78 0.40 -7.69
N ARG A 45 -3.24 1.43 -8.41
CA ARG A 45 -4.66 1.83 -8.37
C ARG A 45 -5.57 0.80 -9.02
N VAL A 46 -5.15 0.17 -10.12
CA VAL A 46 -5.89 -0.95 -10.74
C VAL A 46 -5.98 -2.12 -9.75
N LEU A 47 -4.87 -2.50 -9.13
CA LEU A 47 -4.84 -3.56 -8.12
C LEU A 47 -5.69 -3.24 -6.90
N ALA A 48 -5.87 -1.96 -6.57
CA ALA A 48 -6.76 -1.50 -5.50
C ALA A 48 -8.24 -1.47 -5.88
N GLY A 49 -8.60 -1.76 -7.14
CA GLY A 49 -9.97 -1.55 -7.64
C GLY A 49 -10.34 -0.07 -7.83
N LEU A 50 -9.37 0.84 -7.78
CA LEU A 50 -9.55 2.30 -7.96
C LEU A 50 -9.28 2.77 -9.40
N GLY A 51 -8.88 1.86 -10.27
CA GLY A 51 -8.63 2.08 -11.69
C GLY A 51 -9.38 1.07 -12.54
N ARG A 52 -9.64 1.42 -13.81
CA ARG A 52 -10.29 0.49 -14.76
C ARG A 52 -9.24 -0.29 -15.53
N LEU A 53 -9.45 -1.60 -15.68
CA LEU A 53 -8.76 -2.42 -16.65
C LEU A 53 -9.37 -2.17 -18.04
N ALA A 54 -8.50 -2.09 -19.05
CA ALA A 54 -8.90 -2.09 -20.46
C ALA A 54 -8.95 -3.51 -21.03
N ALA A 55 -8.09 -4.41 -20.50
CA ALA A 55 -8.07 -5.83 -20.83
C ALA A 55 -7.38 -6.62 -19.72
N GLY A 56 -7.53 -7.94 -19.76
CA GLY A 56 -6.94 -8.88 -18.81
C GLY A 56 -7.80 -9.10 -17.57
N GLN A 57 -7.27 -9.88 -16.63
CA GLN A 57 -7.96 -10.26 -15.39
C GLN A 57 -7.02 -10.15 -14.20
N LEU A 58 -7.59 -9.69 -13.06
CA LEU A 58 -6.94 -9.73 -11.76
C LEU A 58 -7.59 -10.82 -10.91
N LEU A 59 -6.81 -11.83 -10.55
CA LEU A 59 -7.32 -13.00 -9.84
C LEU A 59 -6.84 -13.01 -8.40
N TRP A 60 -7.76 -13.29 -7.48
CA TRP A 60 -7.46 -13.61 -6.08
C TRP A 60 -7.88 -15.05 -5.78
N ASP A 61 -6.91 -15.91 -5.53
CA ASP A 61 -7.11 -17.37 -5.32
C ASP A 61 -7.92 -18.02 -6.45
N GLY A 62 -7.69 -17.58 -7.70
CA GLY A 62 -8.31 -18.11 -8.91
C GLY A 62 -9.66 -17.50 -9.29
N ALA A 63 -10.26 -16.67 -8.45
CA ALA A 63 -11.49 -15.93 -8.76
C ALA A 63 -11.18 -14.51 -9.22
N ASP A 64 -11.98 -13.93 -10.13
CA ASP A 64 -11.82 -12.54 -10.53
C ASP A 64 -12.02 -11.62 -9.31
N ALA A 65 -10.99 -10.86 -8.98
CA ALA A 65 -10.98 -10.01 -7.82
C ALA A 65 -11.88 -8.77 -7.99
N LEU A 66 -12.15 -8.38 -9.23
CA LEU A 66 -12.87 -7.14 -9.55
C LEU A 66 -14.36 -7.37 -9.85
N ASP A 67 -14.82 -8.61 -9.88
CA ASP A 67 -16.25 -8.95 -10.04
C ASP A 67 -17.10 -8.40 -8.89
N ASP A 68 -16.55 -8.43 -7.65
CA ASP A 68 -17.16 -7.81 -6.46
C ASP A 68 -16.22 -6.76 -5.89
N PRO A 69 -16.34 -5.49 -6.33
CA PRO A 69 -15.48 -4.39 -5.87
C PRO A 69 -15.57 -4.15 -4.36
N ALA A 70 -16.73 -4.39 -3.74
CA ALA A 70 -16.91 -4.19 -2.30
C ALA A 70 -16.16 -5.25 -1.49
N HIS A 71 -16.18 -6.50 -1.95
CA HIS A 71 -15.42 -7.58 -1.36
C HIS A 71 -13.91 -7.36 -1.58
N HIS A 72 -13.51 -6.99 -2.79
CA HIS A 72 -12.12 -6.70 -3.09
C HIS A 72 -11.56 -5.56 -2.24
N ALA A 73 -12.31 -4.47 -2.05
CA ALA A 73 -11.90 -3.33 -1.22
C ALA A 73 -11.58 -3.74 0.23
N ARG A 74 -12.24 -4.76 0.79
CA ARG A 74 -11.94 -5.28 2.14
C ARG A 74 -10.61 -6.05 2.20
N ARG A 75 -10.14 -6.55 1.07
CA ARG A 75 -8.86 -7.27 0.95
C ARG A 75 -7.66 -6.33 0.81
N VAL A 76 -7.88 -5.04 0.56
CA VAL A 76 -6.83 -4.10 0.17
C VAL A 76 -6.64 -3.02 1.22
N CYS A 77 -5.39 -2.80 1.62
CA CYS A 77 -4.96 -1.57 2.27
C CYS A 77 -4.02 -0.82 1.32
N TYR A 78 -4.48 0.33 0.81
CA TYR A 78 -3.71 1.14 -0.13
C TYR A 78 -3.17 2.39 0.54
N VAL A 79 -1.85 2.56 0.52
CA VAL A 79 -1.15 3.79 0.91
C VAL A 79 -0.55 4.41 -0.34
N GLY A 80 -1.20 5.44 -0.84
CA GLY A 80 -0.80 6.15 -2.05
C GLY A 80 0.35 7.13 -1.82
N HIS A 81 0.73 7.82 -2.90
CA HIS A 81 1.76 8.86 -2.87
C HIS A 81 1.37 10.04 -1.95
N LEU A 82 0.10 10.42 -1.92
CA LEU A 82 -0.43 11.40 -0.97
C LEU A 82 -0.82 10.72 0.33
N ASP A 83 -0.37 11.26 1.47
CA ASP A 83 -0.58 10.66 2.79
C ASP A 83 -2.04 10.65 3.25
N ALA A 84 -2.91 11.42 2.60
CA ALA A 84 -4.34 11.56 2.93
C ALA A 84 -4.58 11.88 4.43
N VAL A 85 -3.69 12.68 5.01
CA VAL A 85 -3.78 13.16 6.40
C VAL A 85 -4.72 14.36 6.45
N LYS A 86 -5.65 14.35 7.39
CA LYS A 86 -6.57 15.45 7.66
C LYS A 86 -5.91 16.44 8.64
N PRO A 87 -5.52 17.64 8.20
CA PRO A 87 -4.68 18.54 9.01
C PRO A 87 -5.38 19.10 10.25
N GLY A 88 -6.70 19.17 10.24
CA GLY A 88 -7.52 19.67 11.36
C GLY A 88 -7.78 18.64 12.46
N LEU A 89 -7.52 17.37 12.21
CA LEU A 89 -7.65 16.31 13.20
C LEU A 89 -6.34 16.08 13.93
N THR A 90 -6.41 15.51 15.13
CA THR A 90 -5.23 15.01 15.83
C THR A 90 -4.65 13.80 15.10
N VAL A 91 -3.44 13.40 15.48
CA VAL A 91 -2.77 12.20 14.96
C VAL A 91 -3.60 10.96 15.25
N GLU A 92 -4.11 10.82 16.46
CA GLU A 92 -4.96 9.70 16.86
C GLU A 92 -6.28 9.69 16.09
N GLU A 93 -6.96 10.84 15.97
CA GLU A 93 -8.21 10.95 15.22
C GLU A 93 -8.04 10.61 13.74
N ASN A 94 -6.92 10.97 13.12
CA ASN A 94 -6.61 10.58 11.73
C ASN A 94 -6.62 9.05 11.53
N LEU A 95 -6.12 8.28 12.50
CA LEU A 95 -6.17 6.82 12.42
C LEU A 95 -7.56 6.28 12.71
N ARG A 96 -8.30 6.84 13.63
CA ARG A 96 -9.69 6.43 13.94
C ARG A 96 -10.62 6.57 12.74
N PHE A 97 -10.36 7.53 11.84
CA PHE A 97 -11.10 7.74 10.59
C PHE A 97 -10.68 6.80 9.45
N THR A 98 -9.81 5.84 9.69
CA THR A 98 -9.42 4.90 8.64
C THR A 98 -10.55 3.89 8.41
N PRO A 99 -11.12 3.79 7.18
CA PRO A 99 -12.22 2.86 6.90
C PRO A 99 -11.81 1.40 7.09
N GLY A 100 -12.76 0.57 7.53
CA GLY A 100 -12.57 -0.89 7.58
C GLY A 100 -11.78 -1.41 8.78
N HIS A 101 -11.46 -0.55 9.75
CA HIS A 101 -10.82 -1.03 10.97
C HIS A 101 -11.84 -1.49 11.99
N PRO A 102 -11.80 -2.76 12.41
CA PRO A 102 -12.34 -3.11 13.71
C PRO A 102 -11.66 -2.21 14.75
N LYS A 103 -12.31 -1.94 15.88
CA LYS A 103 -11.81 -1.06 16.97
C LYS A 103 -10.45 -1.51 17.51
N GLY A 104 -9.40 -1.42 16.65
CA GLY A 104 -8.03 -1.75 16.97
C GLY A 104 -7.43 -0.72 17.94
N ASP A 105 -6.40 -1.10 18.63
CA ASP A 105 -5.65 -0.21 19.50
C ASP A 105 -4.88 0.81 18.65
N VAL A 106 -5.48 1.98 18.46
CA VAL A 106 -4.93 3.09 17.67
C VAL A 106 -3.61 3.59 18.27
N ARG A 107 -3.49 3.62 19.62
CA ARG A 107 -2.26 4.05 20.28
C ARG A 107 -1.13 3.07 20.00
N ARG A 108 -1.40 1.77 20.05
CA ARG A 108 -0.43 0.74 19.67
C ARG A 108 -0.01 0.85 18.20
N ALA A 109 -0.93 1.16 17.31
CA ALA A 109 -0.60 1.39 15.90
C ALA A 109 0.32 2.60 15.70
N LEU A 110 0.15 3.67 16.48
CA LEU A 110 1.04 4.82 16.51
C LEU A 110 2.43 4.47 17.08
N GLU A 111 2.49 3.61 18.09
CA GLU A 111 3.76 3.13 18.69
C GLU A 111 4.61 2.39 17.66
N VAL A 112 3.99 1.56 16.81
CA VAL A 112 4.69 0.78 15.77
C VAL A 112 5.58 1.68 14.91
N LEU A 113 5.13 2.89 14.55
CA LEU A 113 5.90 3.84 13.74
C LEU A 113 6.43 5.05 14.54
N GLY A 114 6.43 4.96 15.89
CA GLY A 114 7.04 5.95 16.76
C GLY A 114 6.30 7.29 16.80
N LEU A 115 4.96 7.27 16.76
CA LEU A 115 4.12 8.46 16.79
C LEU A 115 3.27 8.59 18.07
N ALA A 116 3.37 7.65 19.02
CA ALA A 116 2.52 7.62 20.21
C ALA A 116 2.58 8.92 21.04
N ALA A 117 3.77 9.49 21.20
CA ALA A 117 3.96 10.77 21.91
C ALA A 117 3.32 11.98 21.21
N LEU A 118 2.91 11.83 19.96
CA LEU A 118 2.29 12.88 19.15
C LEU A 118 0.77 12.68 18.98
N ALA A 119 0.18 11.67 19.63
CA ALA A 119 -1.20 11.24 19.44
C ALA A 119 -2.22 12.40 19.51
N ASP A 120 -2.06 13.27 20.47
CA ASP A 120 -2.98 14.37 20.78
C ASP A 120 -2.68 15.66 19.98
N LEU A 121 -1.58 15.70 19.19
CA LEU A 121 -1.23 16.87 18.40
C LEU A 121 -2.06 16.97 17.13
N PRO A 122 -2.50 18.17 16.71
CA PRO A 122 -3.07 18.41 15.40
C PRO A 122 -2.12 17.99 14.28
N ALA A 123 -2.59 17.23 13.30
CA ALA A 123 -1.75 16.67 12.25
C ALA A 123 -1.12 17.73 11.33
N ARG A 124 -1.64 18.98 11.31
CA ARG A 124 -0.99 20.11 10.63
C ARG A 124 0.40 20.44 11.18
N MET A 125 0.66 20.11 12.45
CA MET A 125 1.94 20.38 13.12
C MET A 125 3.01 19.33 12.81
N LEU A 126 2.64 18.24 12.18
CA LEU A 126 3.57 17.18 11.81
C LEU A 126 4.48 17.60 10.65
N SER A 127 5.76 17.19 10.72
CA SER A 127 6.69 17.24 9.59
C SER A 127 6.22 16.30 8.46
N ALA A 128 6.78 16.44 7.25
CA ALA A 128 6.46 15.56 6.13
C ALA A 128 6.73 14.07 6.46
N GLY A 129 7.88 13.76 7.08
CA GLY A 129 8.20 12.39 7.49
C GLY A 129 7.26 11.86 8.59
N GLN A 130 6.79 12.70 9.51
CA GLN A 130 5.78 12.32 10.50
C GLN A 130 4.42 12.06 9.86
N LYS A 131 4.01 12.87 8.88
CA LYS A 131 2.79 12.62 8.09
C LYS A 131 2.87 11.31 7.32
N ARG A 132 4.03 11.02 6.71
CA ARG A 132 4.27 9.75 6.05
C ARG A 132 4.16 8.57 7.01
N ARG A 133 4.78 8.66 8.20
CA ARG A 133 4.64 7.64 9.25
C ARG A 133 3.19 7.47 9.70
N LEU A 134 2.43 8.55 9.83
CA LEU A 134 1.00 8.50 10.16
C LEU A 134 0.18 7.78 9.08
N ALA A 135 0.47 8.05 7.80
CA ALA A 135 -0.17 7.31 6.70
C ALA A 135 0.13 5.81 6.73
N LEU A 136 1.38 5.44 7.02
CA LEU A 136 1.81 4.04 7.14
C LEU A 136 1.28 3.36 8.41
N SER A 137 0.99 4.10 9.49
CA SER A 137 0.41 3.53 10.71
C SER A 137 -0.96 2.89 10.48
N ARG A 138 -1.66 3.24 9.39
CA ARG A 138 -2.90 2.59 8.97
C ARG A 138 -2.72 1.10 8.68
N LEU A 139 -1.53 0.71 8.22
CA LEU A 139 -1.19 -0.69 7.96
C LEU A 139 -1.20 -1.52 9.25
N ALA A 140 -0.76 -0.94 10.37
CA ALA A 140 -0.76 -1.63 11.66
C ALA A 140 -2.18 -1.90 12.21
N LEU A 141 -3.19 -1.18 11.72
CA LEU A 141 -4.60 -1.41 12.02
C LEU A 141 -5.27 -2.33 11.00
N SER A 142 -4.67 -2.53 9.83
CA SER A 142 -5.29 -3.22 8.71
C SER A 142 -5.26 -4.73 8.88
N VAL A 143 -6.42 -5.36 8.70
CA VAL A 143 -6.57 -6.82 8.57
C VAL A 143 -6.54 -7.28 7.10
N ALA A 144 -6.39 -6.33 6.17
CA ALA A 144 -6.39 -6.61 4.73
C ALA A 144 -5.17 -7.47 4.34
N PRO A 145 -5.37 -8.58 3.62
CA PRO A 145 -4.27 -9.45 3.21
C PRO A 145 -3.39 -8.88 2.09
N LEU A 146 -3.81 -7.83 1.39
CA LEU A 146 -3.08 -7.18 0.31
C LEU A 146 -2.74 -5.74 0.68
N TRP A 147 -1.46 -5.43 0.81
CA TRP A 147 -0.96 -4.08 1.01
C TRP A 147 -0.37 -3.53 -0.28
N LEU A 148 -0.88 -2.39 -0.73
CA LEU A 148 -0.45 -1.69 -1.92
C LEU A 148 0.18 -0.35 -1.51
N LEU A 149 1.44 -0.14 -1.88
CA LEU A 149 2.27 0.93 -1.32
C LEU A 149 2.92 1.75 -2.44
N ASP A 150 2.70 3.06 -2.43
CA ASP A 150 3.29 3.97 -3.43
C ASP A 150 4.35 4.84 -2.75
N GLU A 151 5.63 4.63 -3.09
CA GLU A 151 6.82 5.26 -2.50
C GLU A 151 6.81 5.26 -0.95
N PRO A 152 6.66 4.09 -0.29
CA PRO A 152 6.37 4.03 1.14
C PRO A 152 7.48 4.60 2.03
N THR A 153 8.74 4.52 1.60
CA THR A 153 9.91 4.91 2.41
C THR A 153 10.37 6.36 2.18
N LEU A 154 9.71 7.07 1.25
CA LEU A 154 10.09 8.45 0.93
C LEU A 154 9.93 9.36 2.16
N GLY A 155 11.02 10.07 2.52
CA GLY A 155 11.05 11.01 3.64
C GLY A 155 11.10 10.37 5.04
N LEU A 156 11.31 9.05 5.13
CA LEU A 156 11.53 8.35 6.39
C LEU A 156 13.01 8.40 6.80
N ASP A 157 13.24 8.54 8.10
CA ASP A 157 14.56 8.33 8.72
C ASP A 157 14.86 6.80 8.85
N SER A 158 16.10 6.48 9.18
CA SER A 158 16.57 5.09 9.30
C SER A 158 15.80 4.29 10.36
N GLN A 159 15.41 4.93 11.48
CA GLN A 159 14.64 4.28 12.54
C GLN A 159 13.21 3.95 12.06
N ALA A 160 12.56 4.88 11.36
CA ALA A 160 11.24 4.66 10.78
C ALA A 160 11.27 3.58 9.70
N ILE A 161 12.33 3.54 8.87
CA ILE A 161 12.54 2.49 7.87
C ILE A 161 12.66 1.12 8.55
N ALA A 162 13.45 0.99 9.62
CA ALA A 162 13.60 -0.26 10.35
C ALA A 162 12.26 -0.74 10.97
N ARG A 163 11.51 0.17 11.59
CA ARG A 163 10.18 -0.11 12.15
C ARG A 163 9.18 -0.54 11.06
N PHE A 164 9.22 0.14 9.93
CA PHE A 164 8.37 -0.21 8.78
C PHE A 164 8.75 -1.59 8.21
N GLY A 165 10.04 -1.92 8.13
CA GLY A 165 10.51 -3.24 7.73
C GLY A 165 9.99 -4.36 8.64
N ALA A 166 10.01 -4.15 9.96
CA ALA A 166 9.44 -5.09 10.92
C ALA A 166 7.94 -5.29 10.71
N LEU A 167 7.20 -4.21 10.43
CA LEU A 167 5.76 -4.27 10.14
C LEU A 167 5.46 -5.06 8.86
N LEU A 168 6.21 -4.80 7.78
CA LEU A 168 6.11 -5.55 6.52
C LEU A 168 6.41 -7.04 6.71
N SER A 169 7.48 -7.34 7.45
CA SER A 169 7.89 -8.73 7.72
C SER A 169 6.82 -9.48 8.51
N ALA A 170 6.23 -8.86 9.53
CA ALA A 170 5.13 -9.46 10.30
C ALA A 170 3.91 -9.75 9.42
N HIS A 171 3.52 -8.81 8.55
CA HIS A 171 2.42 -9.01 7.61
C HIS A 171 2.67 -10.19 6.66
N ARG A 172 3.86 -10.26 6.06
CA ARG A 172 4.24 -11.36 5.15
C ARG A 172 4.30 -12.70 5.87
N SER A 173 4.84 -12.75 7.09
CA SER A 173 4.88 -13.98 7.90
C SER A 173 3.48 -14.51 8.25
N ALA A 174 2.48 -13.62 8.32
CA ALA A 174 1.07 -13.99 8.47
C ALA A 174 0.39 -14.38 7.14
N GLY A 175 1.13 -14.48 6.03
CA GLY A 175 0.61 -14.83 4.71
C GLY A 175 0.15 -13.62 3.89
N GLY A 176 0.30 -12.40 4.39
CA GLY A 176 -0.07 -11.18 3.67
C GLY A 176 0.84 -10.93 2.46
N ILE A 177 0.29 -10.26 1.45
CA ILE A 177 0.96 -9.91 0.21
C ILE A 177 1.26 -8.40 0.20
N VAL A 178 2.46 -8.06 -0.26
CA VAL A 178 2.89 -6.66 -0.44
C VAL A 178 3.18 -6.39 -1.91
N VAL A 179 2.59 -5.34 -2.49
CA VAL A 179 2.99 -4.80 -3.79
C VAL A 179 3.38 -3.34 -3.60
N ALA A 180 4.60 -2.99 -3.93
CA ALA A 180 5.10 -1.63 -3.73
C ALA A 180 5.73 -1.04 -4.99
N ALA A 181 5.39 0.20 -5.30
CA ALA A 181 6.12 1.03 -6.25
C ALA A 181 7.17 1.83 -5.48
N THR A 182 8.45 1.66 -5.80
CA THR A 182 9.52 2.38 -5.12
C THR A 182 10.78 2.42 -5.97
N HIS A 183 11.57 3.48 -5.77
CA HIS A 183 12.89 3.65 -6.37
C HIS A 183 14.03 3.25 -5.43
N VAL A 184 13.73 2.94 -4.17
CA VAL A 184 14.70 2.49 -3.18
C VAL A 184 14.32 1.09 -2.69
N PRO A 185 15.29 0.26 -2.29
CA PRO A 185 15.01 -1.07 -1.77
C PRO A 185 14.03 -1.01 -0.59
N LEU A 186 13.05 -1.91 -0.57
CA LEU A 186 12.22 -2.10 0.62
C LEU A 186 13.06 -2.71 1.75
N PRO A 187 12.76 -2.36 3.02
CA PRO A 187 13.49 -2.89 4.18
C PRO A 187 13.06 -4.33 4.53
N ILE A 188 12.95 -5.19 3.52
CA ILE A 188 12.60 -6.62 3.59
C ILE A 188 13.40 -7.41 2.57
N GLY A 189 13.70 -8.68 2.86
CA GLY A 189 14.31 -9.60 1.89
C GLY A 189 13.29 -10.28 0.97
N ASP A 190 13.78 -11.05 0.00
CA ASP A 190 13.00 -11.92 -0.88
C ASP A 190 11.84 -11.22 -1.58
N VAL A 191 12.18 -10.22 -2.39
CA VAL A 191 11.22 -9.50 -3.23
C VAL A 191 11.35 -9.93 -4.69
N THR A 192 10.24 -10.09 -5.38
CA THR A 192 10.19 -10.21 -6.84
C THR A 192 10.12 -8.81 -7.44
N GLU A 193 10.83 -8.56 -8.52
CA GLU A 193 10.78 -7.29 -9.25
C GLU A 193 9.97 -7.43 -10.53
N LEU A 194 9.08 -6.49 -10.80
CA LEU A 194 8.35 -6.33 -12.06
C LEU A 194 8.72 -4.98 -12.67
N ARG A 195 9.35 -5.00 -13.84
CA ARG A 195 9.70 -3.78 -14.56
C ARG A 195 8.58 -3.32 -15.48
N LEU A 196 8.25 -2.04 -15.37
CA LEU A 196 7.30 -1.33 -16.22
C LEU A 196 8.06 -0.31 -17.09
N GLY A 197 7.76 -0.27 -18.38
CA GLY A 197 8.38 0.65 -19.34
C GLY A 197 8.75 -0.02 -20.61
#